data_d7c1cff76815c82594e2675a625de5d2
#
_entry.id   d7c1cff76815c82594e2675a625de5d2
#
_cell.length_a   1.000
_cell.length_b   1.000
_cell.length_c   1.000
_cell.angle_alpha   90.00
_cell.angle_beta   90.00
_cell.angle_gamma   90.00
#
_symmetry.space_group_name_H-M   'P 1'
#
loop_
_entity.id
_entity.type
_entity.pdbx_description
1 polymer ?
#
loop_
_entity_poly.entity_id
_entity_poly.type
_entity_poly.pdbx_seq_one_letter_code
_entity_poly.pdbx_strand_id
1 'polypeptide(L)'
;MSQNKITSFFKNTKITECGCFIYDPEKVKAFFSNEPEPTDIFVNEITKYNLKLYIRRKYHPVDKNIRMIEKKIYIPLCKSNLQKAIRRGNIETTLCSTIYMLQNDPIQLFRRIPIIEVEDVCLMSSYNVCVWLMMANNYHQVTKRDYYNVLLIVSNLCKKSEYINIHHDDLPEVSIKDIKNHKNRDILLGLFYRKEYGGLKGDIKMLNNVIHDLYNYKIEVYELDKKLKVNLPTDFTILPESIDFHCYPSILEYIQKNTLIDKDLIKTYIWNVESGLNFRKVETIESSKKYSNDETWEIIKKYLYEYRSTL
;
A
#
# COMPACT_ATOMS: atom_id res chain seq x y z
N MET A 1 22.78 24.80 28.02
CA MET A 1 22.25 23.44 28.01
C MET A 1 20.74 23.51 28.21
N SER A 2 19.96 23.52 27.16
CA SER A 2 18.49 23.50 27.23
C SER A 2 18.01 22.24 26.53
N GLN A 3 17.53 21.29 27.31
CA GLN A 3 16.79 20.13 26.82
C GLN A 3 15.43 20.64 26.32
N ASN A 4 15.28 20.75 24.99
CA ASN A 4 13.98 20.98 24.38
C ASN A 4 13.13 19.72 24.56
N LYS A 5 12.16 19.80 25.45
CA LYS A 5 11.07 18.85 25.61
C LYS A 5 10.25 18.81 24.34
N ILE A 6 10.42 17.73 23.53
CA ILE A 6 9.44 17.31 22.54
C ILE A 6 8.33 16.59 23.31
N THR A 7 7.47 17.36 23.95
CA THR A 7 6.27 16.85 24.60
C THR A 7 5.06 17.56 24.02
N SER A 8 4.05 16.76 23.63
CA SER A 8 2.67 17.14 23.34
C SER A 8 2.32 17.60 21.92
N PHE A 9 2.36 16.66 20.95
CA PHE A 9 1.44 16.73 19.82
C PHE A 9 0.50 15.52 19.72
N PHE A 10 0.42 14.69 20.74
CA PHE A 10 -0.59 13.66 20.84
C PHE A 10 -1.76 14.17 21.65
N LYS A 11 -2.70 14.88 21.02
CA LYS A 11 -4.04 14.98 21.56
C LYS A 11 -4.59 13.56 21.66
N ASN A 12 -4.77 13.07 22.91
CA ASN A 12 -5.47 11.83 23.21
C ASN A 12 -6.93 11.94 22.73
N THR A 13 -7.17 11.76 21.46
CA THR A 13 -8.50 11.44 20.93
C THR A 13 -8.77 9.99 21.35
N LYS A 14 -9.36 9.80 22.54
CA LYS A 14 -9.95 8.51 22.91
C LYS A 14 -11.00 8.19 21.86
N ILE A 15 -10.69 7.26 20.96
CA ILE A 15 -11.62 6.66 20.01
C ILE A 15 -12.51 5.76 20.87
N THR A 16 -13.67 6.26 21.27
CA THR A 16 -14.53 5.57 22.27
C THR A 16 -15.75 4.87 21.65
N GLU A 17 -15.90 4.86 20.31
CA GLU A 17 -17.19 4.47 19.72
C GLU A 17 -17.26 3.13 18.99
N CYS A 18 -16.16 2.40 18.80
CA CYS A 18 -16.21 1.08 18.18
C CYS A 18 -15.33 0.11 18.96
N GLY A 19 -15.97 -0.72 19.80
CA GLY A 19 -15.25 -1.68 20.63
C GLY A 19 -14.57 -2.82 19.88
N CYS A 20 -15.03 -3.16 18.67
CA CYS A 20 -14.59 -4.37 17.97
C CYS A 20 -14.25 -4.08 16.49
N PHE A 21 -13.12 -4.64 16.03
CA PHE A 21 -12.75 -4.71 14.63
C PHE A 21 -12.67 -6.18 14.22
N ILE A 22 -13.57 -6.62 13.35
CA ILE A 22 -13.84 -8.01 13.05
C ILE A 22 -13.41 -8.32 11.62
N TYR A 23 -12.56 -9.35 11.45
CA TYR A 23 -12.17 -9.90 10.15
C TYR A 23 -13.01 -11.15 9.82
N ASP A 24 -13.65 -11.12 8.66
CA ASP A 24 -14.36 -12.26 8.06
C ASP A 24 -13.57 -12.78 6.85
N PRO A 25 -12.74 -13.84 7.03
CA PRO A 25 -11.89 -14.35 5.95
C PRO A 25 -12.68 -14.91 4.76
N GLU A 26 -13.90 -15.45 4.99
CA GLU A 26 -14.75 -15.98 3.91
C GLU A 26 -15.28 -14.86 3.01
N LYS A 27 -15.64 -13.75 3.62
CA LYS A 27 -16.16 -12.60 2.87
C LYS A 27 -15.09 -11.69 2.33
N VAL A 28 -13.81 -11.93 2.66
CA VAL A 28 -12.68 -11.03 2.36
C VAL A 28 -13.02 -9.60 2.80
N LYS A 29 -13.48 -9.46 4.04
CA LYS A 29 -13.96 -8.20 4.60
C LYS A 29 -13.53 -8.05 6.05
N ALA A 30 -13.18 -6.84 6.45
CA ALA A 30 -13.05 -6.46 7.85
C ALA A 30 -13.91 -5.21 8.12
N PHE A 31 -14.58 -5.17 9.27
CA PHE A 31 -15.57 -4.15 9.59
C PHE A 31 -15.60 -3.86 11.10
N PHE A 32 -16.15 -2.71 11.46
CA PHE A 32 -16.25 -2.27 12.85
C PHE A 32 -17.65 -2.53 13.41
N SER A 33 -17.70 -3.06 14.63
CA SER A 33 -18.94 -3.36 15.37
C SER A 33 -18.83 -2.93 16.83
N ASN A 34 -19.97 -2.67 17.46
CA ASN A 34 -19.99 -2.43 18.90
C ASN A 34 -19.77 -3.73 19.69
N GLU A 35 -20.25 -4.86 19.15
CA GLU A 35 -20.18 -6.17 19.77
C GLU A 35 -19.80 -7.24 18.74
N PRO A 36 -19.02 -8.27 19.14
CA PRO A 36 -18.74 -9.44 18.31
C PRO A 36 -19.94 -10.39 18.32
N GLU A 37 -20.05 -11.25 17.30
CA GLU A 37 -20.97 -12.40 17.36
C GLU A 37 -20.39 -13.47 18.30
N PRO A 38 -21.24 -14.34 18.90
CA PRO A 38 -20.80 -15.39 19.83
C PRO A 38 -19.77 -16.37 19.20
N THR A 39 -19.73 -16.46 17.88
CA THR A 39 -18.80 -17.33 17.15
C THR A 39 -17.49 -16.65 16.78
N ASP A 40 -17.38 -15.33 16.97
CA ASP A 40 -16.16 -14.58 16.66
C ASP A 40 -15.09 -14.86 17.74
N ILE A 41 -13.86 -15.13 17.30
CA ILE A 41 -12.74 -15.44 18.20
C ILE A 41 -12.00 -14.16 18.53
N PHE A 42 -11.83 -13.88 19.80
CA PHE A 42 -10.97 -12.79 20.27
C PHE A 42 -9.50 -13.07 19.88
N VAL A 43 -8.83 -12.07 19.32
CA VAL A 43 -7.43 -12.14 18.92
C VAL A 43 -6.55 -11.31 19.85
N ASN A 44 -6.88 -10.03 20.01
CA ASN A 44 -6.13 -9.11 20.88
C ASN A 44 -6.92 -7.82 21.14
N GLU A 45 -6.42 -7.02 22.11
CA GLU A 45 -6.88 -5.67 22.37
C GLU A 45 -5.76 -4.66 22.13
N ILE A 46 -6.03 -3.66 21.31
CA ILE A 46 -5.13 -2.53 21.08
C ILE A 46 -5.50 -1.45 22.08
N THR A 47 -4.88 -1.48 23.24
CA THR A 47 -5.19 -0.62 24.37
C THR A 47 -5.11 0.88 24.07
N LYS A 48 -4.15 1.29 23.23
CA LYS A 48 -4.03 2.68 22.76
C LYS A 48 -5.33 3.23 22.16
N TYR A 49 -6.11 2.35 21.51
CA TYR A 49 -7.33 2.71 20.79
C TYR A 49 -8.60 2.19 21.45
N ASN A 50 -8.50 1.45 22.57
CA ASN A 50 -9.62 0.71 23.17
C ASN A 50 -10.38 -0.12 22.13
N LEU A 51 -9.63 -0.83 21.26
CA LEU A 51 -10.14 -1.57 20.13
C LEU A 51 -9.80 -3.06 20.27
N LYS A 52 -10.81 -3.92 20.30
CA LYS A 52 -10.66 -5.37 20.35
C LYS A 52 -10.71 -5.96 18.95
N LEU A 53 -9.73 -6.81 18.64
CA LEU A 53 -9.64 -7.50 17.36
C LEU A 53 -10.28 -8.88 17.46
N TYR A 54 -11.15 -9.20 16.51
CA TYR A 54 -11.80 -10.49 16.39
C TYR A 54 -11.65 -11.07 14.99
N ILE A 55 -11.68 -12.41 14.89
CA ILE A 55 -11.75 -13.13 13.62
C ILE A 55 -12.97 -14.04 13.61
N ARG A 56 -13.71 -14.06 12.51
CA ARG A 56 -14.86 -14.91 12.31
C ARG A 56 -14.44 -16.36 12.06
N ARG A 57 -14.94 -17.29 12.85
CA ARG A 57 -14.42 -18.67 12.94
C ARG A 57 -14.75 -19.55 11.72
N LYS A 58 -15.83 -19.27 11.01
CA LYS A 58 -16.26 -20.09 9.88
C LYS A 58 -15.49 -19.72 8.62
N TYR A 59 -14.41 -20.42 8.36
CA TYR A 59 -13.75 -20.37 7.05
C TYR A 59 -13.38 -21.80 6.59
N HIS A 60 -13.54 -22.05 5.30
CA HIS A 60 -13.11 -23.30 4.68
C HIS A 60 -11.64 -23.24 4.35
N PRO A 61 -10.85 -24.33 4.55
CA PRO A 61 -9.47 -24.39 4.12
C PRO A 61 -9.35 -24.10 2.62
N VAL A 62 -8.29 -23.42 2.23
CA VAL A 62 -7.96 -23.21 0.80
C VAL A 62 -7.02 -24.33 0.39
N ASP A 63 -7.46 -25.20 -0.55
CA ASP A 63 -6.66 -26.31 -1.06
C ASP A 63 -5.57 -25.90 -2.08
N LYS A 64 -5.36 -24.61 -2.29
CA LYS A 64 -4.30 -24.15 -3.20
C LYS A 64 -2.93 -24.20 -2.54
N ASN A 65 -2.02 -24.96 -3.12
CA ASN A 65 -0.61 -24.90 -2.74
C ASN A 65 0.00 -23.61 -3.29
N ILE A 66 0.39 -22.73 -2.37
CA ILE A 66 1.13 -21.51 -2.71
C ILE A 66 2.61 -21.90 -2.69
N ARG A 67 3.24 -21.85 -3.88
CA ARG A 67 4.67 -22.11 -4.00
C ARG A 67 5.44 -21.00 -3.29
N MET A 68 6.35 -21.42 -2.41
CA MET A 68 7.24 -20.50 -1.71
C MET A 68 8.35 -20.01 -2.65
N ILE A 69 8.81 -18.76 -2.43
CA ILE A 69 9.90 -18.15 -3.20
C ILE A 69 11.17 -18.28 -2.39
N GLU A 70 12.11 -19.08 -2.90
CA GLU A 70 13.38 -19.40 -2.20
C GLU A 70 14.47 -18.33 -2.41
N LYS A 71 14.28 -17.41 -3.36
CA LYS A 71 15.24 -16.36 -3.69
C LYS A 71 15.35 -15.34 -2.55
N LYS A 72 16.57 -14.98 -2.14
CA LYS A 72 16.79 -13.90 -1.17
C LYS A 72 16.70 -12.54 -1.84
N ILE A 73 15.78 -11.70 -1.39
CA ILE A 73 15.55 -10.37 -1.94
C ILE A 73 15.50 -9.37 -0.77
N TYR A 74 16.06 -8.19 -0.99
CA TYR A 74 16.00 -7.11 -0.02
C TYR A 74 14.55 -6.59 0.11
N ILE A 75 13.97 -6.61 1.30
CA ILE A 75 12.55 -6.26 1.55
C ILE A 75 12.15 -4.87 0.99
N PRO A 76 12.93 -3.79 1.22
CA PRO A 76 12.62 -2.50 0.61
C PRO A 76 12.55 -2.54 -0.92
N LEU A 77 13.45 -3.29 -1.58
CA LEU A 77 13.39 -3.49 -3.04
C LEU A 77 12.11 -4.24 -3.44
N CYS A 78 11.74 -5.28 -2.70
CA CYS A 78 10.51 -6.02 -2.96
C CYS A 78 9.25 -5.15 -2.77
N LYS A 79 9.24 -4.24 -1.78
CA LYS A 79 8.15 -3.24 -1.61
C LYS A 79 8.04 -2.31 -2.82
N SER A 80 9.17 -1.81 -3.30
CA SER A 80 9.21 -0.97 -4.50
C SER A 80 8.70 -1.74 -5.72
N ASN A 81 9.14 -3.00 -5.86
CA ASN A 81 8.73 -3.89 -6.95
C ASN A 81 7.22 -4.12 -6.96
N LEU A 82 6.63 -4.40 -5.80
CA LEU A 82 5.17 -4.55 -5.64
C LEU A 82 4.42 -3.29 -6.14
N GLN A 83 4.84 -2.12 -5.68
CA GLN A 83 4.19 -0.87 -6.06
C GLN A 83 4.32 -0.57 -7.55
N LYS A 84 5.52 -0.72 -8.12
CA LYS A 84 5.74 -0.51 -9.55
C LYS A 84 4.96 -1.52 -10.40
N ALA A 85 4.91 -2.78 -9.98
CA ALA A 85 4.13 -3.82 -10.65
C ALA A 85 2.63 -3.47 -10.68
N ILE A 86 2.07 -3.01 -9.56
CA ILE A 86 0.66 -2.57 -9.50
C ILE A 86 0.43 -1.36 -10.39
N ARG A 87 1.31 -0.35 -10.39
CA ARG A 87 1.23 0.83 -11.27
C ARG A 87 1.17 0.47 -12.75
N ARG A 88 1.83 -0.62 -13.14
CA ARG A 88 1.95 -1.08 -14.54
C ARG A 88 0.98 -2.20 -14.91
N GLY A 89 0.12 -2.63 -13.98
CA GLY A 89 -0.79 -3.76 -14.22
C GLY A 89 -0.07 -5.09 -14.41
N ASN A 90 1.19 -5.23 -13.95
CA ASN A 90 1.95 -6.48 -14.05
C ASN A 90 1.56 -7.43 -12.91
N ILE A 91 0.62 -8.33 -13.22
CA ILE A 91 0.01 -9.22 -12.23
C ILE A 91 0.98 -10.27 -11.69
N GLU A 92 1.85 -10.83 -12.54
CA GLU A 92 2.80 -11.87 -12.13
C GLU A 92 3.81 -11.34 -11.13
N THR A 93 4.45 -10.22 -11.45
CA THR A 93 5.39 -9.55 -10.54
C THR A 93 4.71 -9.07 -9.25
N THR A 94 3.45 -8.61 -9.34
CA THR A 94 2.64 -8.24 -8.18
C THR A 94 2.44 -9.42 -7.24
N LEU A 95 2.02 -10.58 -7.77
CA LEU A 95 1.78 -11.78 -6.99
C LEU A 95 3.06 -12.33 -6.39
N CYS A 96 4.15 -12.43 -7.16
CA CYS A 96 5.46 -12.84 -6.65
C CYS A 96 5.94 -11.98 -5.50
N SER A 97 5.92 -10.65 -5.68
CA SER A 97 6.35 -9.72 -4.64
C SER A 97 5.49 -9.84 -3.38
N THR A 98 4.18 -10.05 -3.55
CA THR A 98 3.24 -10.26 -2.44
C THR A 98 3.53 -11.55 -1.69
N ILE A 99 3.72 -12.68 -2.40
CA ILE A 99 4.05 -13.98 -1.80
C ILE A 99 5.36 -13.87 -1.02
N TYR A 100 6.39 -13.29 -1.64
CA TYR A 100 7.69 -13.11 -0.99
C TYR A 100 7.59 -12.30 0.30
N MET A 101 6.85 -11.20 0.29
CA MET A 101 6.66 -10.36 1.48
C MET A 101 5.80 -11.05 2.55
N LEU A 102 4.77 -11.81 2.17
CA LEU A 102 3.98 -12.60 3.12
C LEU A 102 4.84 -13.64 3.86
N GLN A 103 5.85 -14.19 3.19
CA GLN A 103 6.78 -15.18 3.76
C GLN A 103 7.80 -14.56 4.71
N ASN A 104 8.34 -13.38 4.36
CA ASN A 104 9.55 -12.85 4.99
C ASN A 104 9.29 -11.64 5.89
N ASP A 105 8.29 -10.81 5.57
CA ASP A 105 7.93 -9.62 6.36
C ASP A 105 6.48 -9.20 6.08
N PRO A 106 5.48 -9.96 6.57
CA PRO A 106 4.07 -9.67 6.31
C PRO A 106 3.63 -8.31 6.86
N ILE A 107 4.22 -7.82 7.94
CA ILE A 107 3.85 -6.52 8.50
C ILE A 107 4.17 -5.36 7.54
N GLN A 108 5.31 -5.42 6.87
CA GLN A 108 5.68 -4.39 5.88
C GLN A 108 4.72 -4.43 4.69
N LEU A 109 4.27 -5.62 4.30
CA LEU A 109 3.26 -5.78 3.25
C LEU A 109 1.92 -5.16 3.67
N PHE A 110 1.39 -5.55 4.83
CA PHE A 110 0.10 -5.06 5.33
C PHE A 110 0.09 -3.55 5.57
N ARG A 111 1.23 -2.96 5.90
CA ARG A 111 1.38 -1.50 5.99
C ARG A 111 1.41 -0.83 4.63
N ARG A 112 1.94 -1.51 3.59
CA ARG A 112 2.17 -0.92 2.26
C ARG A 112 0.96 -1.02 1.34
N ILE A 113 0.22 -2.14 1.35
CA ILE A 113 -0.96 -2.31 0.48
C ILE A 113 -1.98 -1.18 0.66
N PRO A 114 -2.40 -0.78 1.89
CA PRO A 114 -3.33 0.33 2.07
C PRO A 114 -2.83 1.67 1.53
N ILE A 115 -1.51 1.89 1.51
CA ILE A 115 -0.92 3.09 0.90
C ILE A 115 -0.97 3.01 -0.62
N ILE A 116 -0.59 1.88 -1.21
CA ILE A 116 -0.66 1.68 -2.67
C ILE A 116 -2.11 1.86 -3.17
N GLU A 117 -3.08 1.33 -2.40
CA GLU A 117 -4.50 1.43 -2.73
C GLU A 117 -4.94 2.88 -2.89
N VAL A 118 -4.56 3.76 -1.96
CA VAL A 118 -4.95 5.17 -2.00
C VAL A 118 -4.03 6.05 -2.86
N GLU A 119 -2.75 5.71 -2.97
CA GLU A 119 -1.76 6.48 -3.73
C GLU A 119 -1.86 6.21 -5.24
N ASP A 120 -2.07 4.96 -5.62
CA ASP A 120 -1.83 4.50 -7.00
C ASP A 120 -3.06 3.92 -7.71
N VAL A 121 -4.12 3.57 -6.97
CA VAL A 121 -5.30 2.89 -7.52
C VAL A 121 -6.58 3.58 -7.03
N CYS A 122 -7.47 2.84 -6.38
CA CYS A 122 -8.74 3.33 -5.85
C CYS A 122 -9.08 2.59 -4.55
N LEU A 123 -9.94 3.19 -3.72
CA LEU A 123 -10.41 2.54 -2.49
C LEU A 123 -11.31 1.35 -2.81
N MET A 124 -11.04 0.22 -2.18
CA MET A 124 -11.82 -1.00 -2.31
C MET A 124 -12.53 -1.37 -1.01
N SER A 125 -13.64 -2.08 -1.11
CA SER A 125 -14.39 -2.58 0.06
C SER A 125 -13.57 -3.55 0.93
N SER A 126 -12.45 -4.07 0.42
CA SER A 126 -11.49 -4.91 1.13
C SER A 126 -10.36 -4.14 1.85
N TYR A 127 -10.30 -2.82 1.75
CA TYR A 127 -9.25 -1.98 2.36
C TYR A 127 -8.95 -2.38 3.82
N ASN A 128 -10.00 -2.56 4.59
CA ASN A 128 -9.90 -2.87 6.01
C ASN A 128 -9.29 -4.25 6.31
N VAL A 129 -9.24 -5.17 5.37
CA VAL A 129 -8.61 -6.49 5.58
C VAL A 129 -7.11 -6.32 5.85
N CYS A 130 -6.42 -5.54 5.03
CA CYS A 130 -4.99 -5.27 5.24
C CYS A 130 -4.73 -4.44 6.50
N VAL A 131 -5.63 -3.51 6.85
CA VAL A 131 -5.54 -2.75 8.10
C VAL A 131 -5.71 -3.66 9.31
N TRP A 132 -6.69 -4.59 9.28
CA TRP A 132 -6.89 -5.56 10.36
C TRP A 132 -5.66 -6.48 10.51
N LEU A 133 -5.16 -7.06 9.42
CA LEU A 133 -3.97 -7.91 9.42
C LEU A 133 -2.73 -7.17 9.93
N MET A 134 -2.57 -5.89 9.58
CA MET A 134 -1.52 -5.03 10.10
C MET A 134 -1.61 -4.87 11.64
N MET A 135 -2.80 -4.63 12.16
CA MET A 135 -3.01 -4.42 13.60
C MET A 135 -2.89 -5.72 14.40
N ALA A 136 -3.27 -6.86 13.81
CA ALA A 136 -3.25 -8.18 14.44
C ALA A 136 -1.90 -8.90 14.32
N ASN A 137 -0.92 -8.37 13.59
CA ASN A 137 0.30 -9.06 13.15
C ASN A 137 1.05 -9.87 14.24
N ASN A 138 1.16 -9.34 15.46
CA ASN A 138 1.87 -10.03 16.55
C ASN A 138 1.01 -11.10 17.26
N TYR A 139 -0.26 -11.19 16.97
CA TYR A 139 -1.26 -11.98 17.69
C TYR A 139 -2.04 -12.93 16.78
N HIS A 140 -1.92 -12.75 15.47
CA HIS A 140 -2.56 -13.58 14.46
C HIS A 140 -1.50 -14.17 13.53
N GLN A 141 -1.39 -15.50 13.54
CA GLN A 141 -0.54 -16.21 12.59
C GLN A 141 -1.21 -16.20 11.21
N VAL A 142 -0.53 -15.65 10.21
CA VAL A 142 -1.04 -15.57 8.84
C VAL A 142 -1.32 -16.95 8.29
N THR A 143 -2.56 -17.23 7.92
CA THR A 143 -3.04 -18.52 7.43
C THR A 143 -2.98 -18.63 5.91
N LYS A 144 -3.14 -19.84 5.36
CA LYS A 144 -3.29 -20.03 3.89
C LYS A 144 -4.46 -19.22 3.32
N ARG A 145 -5.53 -19.05 4.09
CA ARG A 145 -6.69 -18.25 3.68
C ARG A 145 -6.32 -16.77 3.58
N ASP A 146 -5.55 -16.25 4.53
CA ASP A 146 -5.08 -14.86 4.50
C ASP A 146 -4.16 -14.61 3.30
N TYR A 147 -3.25 -15.57 3.01
CA TYR A 147 -2.44 -15.52 1.79
C TYR A 147 -3.32 -15.37 0.55
N TYR A 148 -4.32 -16.24 0.40
CA TYR A 148 -5.22 -16.19 -0.75
C TYR A 148 -6.01 -14.88 -0.81
N ASN A 149 -6.53 -14.40 0.32
CA ASN A 149 -7.28 -13.15 0.39
C ASN A 149 -6.41 -11.95 0.00
N VAL A 150 -5.17 -11.90 0.48
CA VAL A 150 -4.23 -10.82 0.13
C VAL A 150 -3.85 -10.88 -1.35
N LEU A 151 -3.59 -12.09 -1.90
CA LEU A 151 -3.33 -12.26 -3.33
C LEU A 151 -4.54 -11.83 -4.18
N LEU A 152 -5.75 -12.11 -3.74
CA LEU A 152 -6.98 -11.66 -4.41
C LEU A 152 -7.10 -10.13 -4.37
N ILE A 153 -6.81 -9.49 -3.23
CA ILE A 153 -6.83 -8.03 -3.09
C ILE A 153 -5.82 -7.39 -4.04
N VAL A 154 -4.55 -7.80 -4.01
CA VAL A 154 -3.53 -7.18 -4.87
C VAL A 154 -3.77 -7.47 -6.36
N SER A 155 -4.39 -8.61 -6.70
CA SER A 155 -4.81 -8.92 -8.07
C SER A 155 -5.90 -7.97 -8.56
N ASN A 156 -6.86 -7.65 -7.69
CA ASN A 156 -7.88 -6.65 -7.98
C ASN A 156 -7.26 -5.27 -8.18
N LEU A 157 -6.40 -4.83 -7.26
CA LEU A 157 -5.69 -3.56 -7.38
C LEU A 157 -4.89 -3.47 -8.70
N CYS A 158 -4.21 -4.55 -9.07
CA CYS A 158 -3.43 -4.61 -10.30
C CYS A 158 -4.29 -4.44 -11.56
N LYS A 159 -5.52 -4.97 -11.56
CA LYS A 159 -6.45 -4.96 -12.71
C LYS A 159 -7.36 -3.75 -12.79
N LYS A 160 -7.52 -2.98 -11.69
CA LYS A 160 -8.35 -1.78 -11.70
C LYS A 160 -7.74 -0.70 -12.60
N SER A 161 -8.61 -0.03 -13.37
CA SER A 161 -8.25 1.12 -14.21
C SER A 161 -8.44 2.46 -13.50
N GLU A 162 -9.27 2.45 -12.47
CA GLU A 162 -9.64 3.63 -11.69
C GLU A 162 -8.48 4.06 -10.78
N TYR A 163 -8.41 5.35 -10.48
CA TYR A 163 -7.48 5.89 -9.49
C TYR A 163 -8.13 7.04 -8.70
N ILE A 164 -7.58 7.29 -7.52
CA ILE A 164 -7.97 8.43 -6.69
C ILE A 164 -7.13 9.64 -7.09
N ASN A 165 -7.80 10.72 -7.50
CA ASN A 165 -7.15 12.01 -7.66
C ASN A 165 -7.10 12.72 -6.31
N ILE A 166 -5.96 12.63 -5.62
CA ILE A 166 -5.77 13.18 -4.27
C ILE A 166 -5.28 14.62 -4.39
N HIS A 167 -5.97 15.52 -3.69
CA HIS A 167 -5.48 16.88 -3.53
C HIS A 167 -4.18 16.93 -2.73
N HIS A 168 -3.26 17.81 -3.15
CA HIS A 168 -1.97 18.00 -2.46
C HIS A 168 -2.01 19.07 -1.37
N ASP A 169 -3.10 19.82 -1.27
CA ASP A 169 -3.31 20.85 -0.26
C ASP A 169 -3.49 20.24 1.14
N ASP A 170 -3.31 21.06 2.17
CA ASP A 170 -3.60 20.66 3.54
C ASP A 170 -5.11 20.79 3.80
N LEU A 171 -5.82 19.67 3.81
CA LEU A 171 -7.25 19.62 4.10
C LEU A 171 -7.49 19.47 5.60
N PRO A 172 -8.61 20.03 6.13
CA PRO A 172 -8.95 19.92 7.55
C PRO A 172 -9.18 18.47 7.95
N GLU A 173 -8.83 18.13 9.19
CA GLU A 173 -9.10 16.82 9.73
C GLU A 173 -10.58 16.60 10.00
N VAL A 174 -11.09 15.46 9.56
CA VAL A 174 -12.44 15.00 9.88
C VAL A 174 -12.43 14.35 11.27
N SER A 175 -13.37 14.78 12.13
CA SER A 175 -13.50 14.17 13.46
C SER A 175 -14.09 12.77 13.36
N ILE A 176 -13.57 11.84 14.16
CA ILE A 176 -14.10 10.46 14.21
C ILE A 176 -15.57 10.42 14.66
N LYS A 177 -16.02 11.42 15.42
CA LYS A 177 -17.42 11.56 15.86
C LYS A 177 -18.35 11.85 14.70
N ASP A 178 -17.88 12.57 13.68
CA ASP A 178 -18.69 12.99 12.55
C ASP A 178 -18.97 11.83 11.59
N ILE A 179 -18.10 10.80 11.58
CA ILE A 179 -18.23 9.64 10.69
C ILE A 179 -19.20 8.56 11.18
N LYS A 180 -19.75 8.66 12.40
CA LYS A 180 -20.57 7.63 13.05
C LYS A 180 -21.73 7.11 12.18
N ASN A 181 -22.44 7.98 11.51
CA ASN A 181 -23.60 7.65 10.67
C ASN A 181 -23.29 7.71 9.17
N HIS A 182 -22.00 7.84 8.79
CA HIS A 182 -21.63 7.94 7.39
C HIS A 182 -21.75 6.58 6.69
N LYS A 183 -22.23 6.54 5.43
CA LYS A 183 -22.41 5.30 4.67
C LYS A 183 -21.09 4.49 4.51
N ASN A 184 -19.96 5.18 4.41
CA ASN A 184 -18.63 4.59 4.28
C ASN A 184 -17.88 4.52 5.63
N ARG A 185 -18.63 4.49 6.76
CA ARG A 185 -18.07 4.54 8.12
C ARG A 185 -16.93 3.54 8.33
N ASP A 186 -17.10 2.29 7.91
CA ASP A 186 -16.09 1.26 8.12
C ASP A 186 -14.76 1.58 7.41
N ILE A 187 -14.83 2.03 6.15
CA ILE A 187 -13.62 2.41 5.39
C ILE A 187 -12.98 3.67 5.98
N LEU A 188 -13.77 4.67 6.38
CA LEU A 188 -13.27 5.87 7.04
C LEU A 188 -12.55 5.54 8.35
N LEU A 189 -13.08 4.63 9.16
CA LEU A 189 -12.42 4.13 10.36
C LEU A 189 -11.11 3.41 10.03
N GLY A 190 -11.10 2.55 9.00
CA GLY A 190 -9.89 1.87 8.55
C GLY A 190 -8.79 2.84 8.11
N LEU A 191 -9.14 3.84 7.30
CA LEU A 191 -8.23 4.92 6.89
C LEU A 191 -7.69 5.67 8.12
N PHE A 192 -8.55 5.97 9.08
CA PHE A 192 -8.18 6.63 10.33
C PHE A 192 -7.17 5.80 11.12
N TYR A 193 -7.46 4.51 11.38
CA TYR A 193 -6.54 3.63 12.09
C TYR A 193 -5.23 3.42 11.33
N ARG A 194 -5.28 3.36 9.98
CA ARG A 194 -4.05 3.30 9.17
C ARG A 194 -3.21 4.56 9.33
N LYS A 195 -3.83 5.75 9.36
CA LYS A 195 -3.17 7.04 9.62
C LYS A 195 -2.53 7.05 11.02
N GLU A 196 -3.28 6.66 12.03
CA GLU A 196 -2.83 6.62 13.43
C GLU A 196 -1.73 5.58 13.71
N TYR A 197 -1.67 4.51 12.90
CA TYR A 197 -0.57 3.53 12.97
C TYR A 197 0.78 4.15 12.63
N GLY A 198 0.77 5.26 11.89
CA GLY A 198 1.95 6.04 11.52
C GLY A 198 2.56 5.64 10.18
N GLY A 199 3.61 6.36 9.81
CA GLY A 199 4.30 6.21 8.54
C GLY A 199 5.10 7.46 8.17
N LEU A 200 5.40 7.64 6.89
CA LEU A 200 6.01 8.85 6.37
C LEU A 200 5.03 10.02 6.47
N LYS A 201 5.54 11.24 6.66
CA LYS A 201 4.70 12.45 6.73
C LYS A 201 3.80 12.61 5.51
N GLY A 202 4.31 12.28 4.32
CA GLY A 202 3.54 12.30 3.07
C GLY A 202 2.37 11.31 3.08
N ASP A 203 2.61 10.06 3.55
CA ASP A 203 1.56 9.04 3.67
C ASP A 203 0.44 9.51 4.63
N ILE A 204 0.82 10.13 5.77
CA ILE A 204 -0.14 10.62 6.77
C ILE A 204 -0.99 11.75 6.21
N LYS A 205 -0.36 12.71 5.52
CA LYS A 205 -1.07 13.82 4.84
C LYS A 205 -2.03 13.28 3.78
N MET A 206 -1.55 12.38 2.93
CA MET A 206 -2.36 11.75 1.89
C MET A 206 -3.57 11.01 2.48
N LEU A 207 -3.39 10.21 3.53
CA LEU A 207 -4.50 9.53 4.21
C LEU A 207 -5.51 10.52 4.80
N ASN A 208 -5.04 11.65 5.36
CA ASN A 208 -5.94 12.70 5.85
C ASN A 208 -6.80 13.28 4.72
N ASN A 209 -6.22 13.56 3.57
CA ASN A 209 -6.93 14.09 2.41
C ASN A 209 -7.93 13.08 1.86
N VAL A 210 -7.56 11.79 1.81
CA VAL A 210 -8.48 10.71 1.40
C VAL A 210 -9.65 10.57 2.38
N ILE A 211 -9.41 10.65 3.70
CA ILE A 211 -10.50 10.66 4.71
C ILE A 211 -11.44 11.82 4.46
N HIS A 212 -10.90 13.03 4.27
CA HIS A 212 -11.71 14.23 4.00
C HIS A 212 -12.55 14.08 2.73
N ASP A 213 -11.97 13.63 1.63
CA ASP A 213 -12.66 13.51 0.35
C ASP A 213 -13.67 12.35 0.34
N LEU A 214 -13.38 11.23 1.00
CA LEU A 214 -14.35 10.15 1.18
C LEU A 214 -15.54 10.59 2.07
N TYR A 215 -15.27 11.33 3.14
CA TYR A 215 -16.30 11.88 4.01
C TYR A 215 -17.22 12.84 3.24
N ASN A 216 -16.67 13.64 2.33
CA ASN A 216 -17.42 14.58 1.50
C ASN A 216 -17.95 13.95 0.18
N TYR A 217 -17.97 12.62 0.06
CA TYR A 217 -18.48 11.89 -1.11
C TYR A 217 -17.78 12.21 -2.44
N LYS A 218 -16.54 12.69 -2.42
CA LYS A 218 -15.74 12.96 -3.62
C LYS A 218 -15.00 11.74 -4.14
N ILE A 219 -14.87 10.68 -3.31
CA ILE A 219 -14.22 9.42 -3.63
C ILE A 219 -15.23 8.30 -3.49
N GLU A 220 -15.19 7.36 -4.43
CA GLU A 220 -16.00 6.13 -4.40
C GLU A 220 -15.21 4.97 -3.80
N VAL A 221 -15.94 4.02 -3.19
CA VAL A 221 -15.41 2.74 -2.73
C VAL A 221 -15.87 1.65 -3.69
N TYR A 222 -14.92 0.98 -4.32
CA TYR A 222 -15.18 -0.07 -5.32
C TYR A 222 -15.28 -1.45 -4.69
N GLU A 223 -16.17 -2.28 -5.21
CA GLU A 223 -16.30 -3.64 -4.72
C GLU A 223 -15.16 -4.54 -5.20
N LEU A 224 -14.74 -5.46 -4.33
CA LEU A 224 -13.78 -6.51 -4.64
C LEU A 224 -14.42 -7.55 -5.56
N ASP A 225 -13.79 -7.83 -6.71
CA ASP A 225 -14.17 -8.96 -7.54
C ASP A 225 -13.66 -10.28 -6.92
N LYS A 226 -14.55 -10.97 -6.20
CA LYS A 226 -14.25 -12.24 -5.55
C LYS A 226 -14.18 -13.43 -6.52
N LYS A 227 -14.66 -13.25 -7.75
CA LYS A 227 -14.63 -14.27 -8.80
C LYS A 227 -13.32 -14.25 -9.59
N LEU A 228 -12.50 -13.22 -9.37
CA LEU A 228 -11.21 -13.09 -10.01
C LEU A 228 -10.35 -14.33 -9.75
N LYS A 229 -9.93 -15.01 -10.83
CA LYS A 229 -9.02 -16.14 -10.73
C LYS A 229 -7.61 -15.63 -10.45
N VAL A 230 -7.05 -16.07 -9.33
CA VAL A 230 -5.65 -15.83 -8.99
C VAL A 230 -4.82 -16.98 -9.56
N ASN A 231 -4.09 -16.70 -10.63
CA ASN A 231 -3.11 -17.64 -11.18
C ASN A 231 -1.79 -17.40 -10.48
N LEU A 232 -1.30 -18.43 -9.77
CA LEU A 232 -0.04 -18.32 -9.05
C LEU A 232 1.12 -18.24 -10.05
N PRO A 233 2.07 -17.30 -9.86
CA PRO A 233 3.19 -17.12 -10.76
C PRO A 233 4.21 -18.24 -10.61
N THR A 234 5.00 -18.47 -11.66
CA THR A 234 6.10 -19.46 -11.69
C THR A 234 7.44 -18.84 -11.36
N ASP A 235 7.68 -17.60 -11.80
CA ASP A 235 8.98 -16.95 -11.70
C ASP A 235 8.89 -15.57 -11.05
N PHE A 236 9.91 -15.24 -10.25
CA PHE A 236 10.04 -13.94 -9.61
C PHE A 236 10.93 -13.00 -10.42
N THR A 237 10.39 -11.87 -10.84
CA THR A 237 11.10 -10.81 -11.57
C THR A 237 11.16 -9.53 -10.75
N ILE A 238 12.31 -8.85 -10.77
CA ILE A 238 12.46 -7.48 -10.27
C ILE A 238 12.37 -6.54 -11.48
N LEU A 239 11.44 -5.60 -11.42
CA LEU A 239 11.32 -4.57 -12.43
C LEU A 239 12.52 -3.61 -12.33
N PRO A 240 13.13 -3.23 -13.45
CA PRO A 240 14.26 -2.30 -13.46
C PRO A 240 13.99 -1.01 -12.69
N GLU A 241 12.81 -0.45 -12.83
CA GLU A 241 12.38 0.78 -12.15
C GLU A 241 12.32 0.65 -10.62
N SER A 242 12.26 -0.57 -10.12
CA SER A 242 12.30 -0.84 -8.68
C SER A 242 13.72 -0.75 -8.15
N ILE A 243 14.70 -1.15 -8.96
CA ILE A 243 16.13 -1.02 -8.67
C ILE A 243 16.49 0.46 -8.59
N ASP A 244 16.08 1.25 -9.57
CA ASP A 244 16.38 2.68 -9.64
C ASP A 244 15.96 3.43 -8.38
N PHE A 245 14.79 3.09 -7.85
CA PHE A 245 14.29 3.73 -6.63
C PHE A 245 15.18 3.46 -5.41
N HIS A 246 15.72 2.24 -5.26
CA HIS A 246 16.53 1.85 -4.10
C HIS A 246 17.99 2.23 -4.19
N CYS A 247 18.55 2.20 -5.39
CA CYS A 247 19.93 2.59 -5.66
C CYS A 247 20.04 4.05 -6.04
N TYR A 248 19.00 4.84 -5.83
CA TYR A 248 18.85 6.19 -6.38
C TYR A 248 20.04 7.11 -6.14
N PRO A 249 20.59 7.27 -4.92
CA PRO A 249 21.78 8.11 -4.72
C PRO A 249 22.98 7.64 -5.52
N SER A 250 23.25 6.34 -5.52
CA SER A 250 24.39 5.73 -6.24
C SER A 250 24.23 5.84 -7.76
N ILE A 251 23.00 5.67 -8.27
CA ILE A 251 22.67 5.86 -9.68
C ILE A 251 22.93 7.33 -10.09
N LEU A 252 22.41 8.28 -9.30
CA LEU A 252 22.59 9.71 -9.59
C LEU A 252 24.08 10.10 -9.63
N GLU A 253 24.86 9.60 -8.66
CA GLU A 253 26.31 9.84 -8.61
C GLU A 253 27.04 9.23 -9.81
N TYR A 254 26.69 8.01 -10.18
CA TYR A 254 27.25 7.32 -11.33
C TYR A 254 26.97 8.09 -12.63
N ILE A 255 25.69 8.45 -12.89
CA ILE A 255 25.32 9.16 -14.12
C ILE A 255 25.95 10.55 -14.15
N GLN A 256 25.91 11.32 -13.05
CA GLN A 256 26.51 12.65 -13.00
C GLN A 256 28.02 12.62 -13.32
N LYS A 257 28.76 11.66 -12.73
CA LYS A 257 30.18 11.49 -12.95
C LYS A 257 30.53 11.26 -14.45
N ASN A 258 29.66 10.56 -15.17
CA ASN A 258 29.89 10.17 -16.55
C ASN A 258 29.29 11.14 -17.58
N THR A 259 28.37 12.04 -17.19
CA THR A 259 27.65 12.92 -18.12
C THR A 259 27.79 14.39 -17.83
N LEU A 260 28.20 14.79 -16.64
CA LEU A 260 28.21 16.16 -16.12
C LEU A 260 26.77 16.78 -16.00
N ILE A 261 25.72 16.01 -16.21
CA ILE A 261 24.33 16.44 -16.04
C ILE A 261 24.05 16.64 -14.53
N ASP A 262 23.29 17.67 -14.20
CA ASP A 262 22.91 17.97 -12.81
C ASP A 262 22.07 16.84 -12.18
N LYS A 263 22.32 16.54 -10.90
CA LYS A 263 21.66 15.44 -10.19
C LYS A 263 20.13 15.60 -10.12
N ASP A 264 19.64 16.83 -9.91
CA ASP A 264 18.20 17.05 -9.81
C ASP A 264 17.53 16.90 -11.18
N LEU A 265 18.23 17.23 -12.24
CA LEU A 265 17.76 16.99 -13.60
C LEU A 265 17.74 15.48 -13.91
N ILE A 266 18.80 14.73 -13.61
CA ILE A 266 18.83 13.26 -13.74
C ILE A 266 17.66 12.62 -12.97
N LYS A 267 17.47 13.04 -11.73
CA LYS A 267 16.37 12.58 -10.87
C LYS A 267 15.01 12.85 -11.51
N THR A 268 14.82 14.03 -12.07
CA THR A 268 13.57 14.43 -12.74
C THR A 268 13.27 13.52 -13.92
N TYR A 269 14.27 13.21 -14.76
CA TYR A 269 14.09 12.29 -15.89
C TYR A 269 13.75 10.86 -15.42
N ILE A 270 14.55 10.27 -14.53
CA ILE A 270 14.31 8.91 -14.02
C ILE A 270 12.93 8.82 -13.36
N TRP A 271 12.54 9.84 -12.59
CA TRP A 271 11.21 9.85 -11.96
C TRP A 271 10.10 9.90 -13.00
N ASN A 272 10.14 10.83 -13.94
CA ASN A 272 9.04 11.03 -14.89
C ASN A 272 8.96 9.91 -15.93
N VAL A 273 10.08 9.38 -16.40
CA VAL A 273 10.06 8.34 -17.45
C VAL A 273 9.78 6.96 -16.87
N GLU A 274 10.33 6.65 -15.69
CA GLU A 274 10.30 5.29 -15.15
C GLU A 274 9.68 5.17 -13.76
N SER A 275 10.30 5.73 -12.73
CA SER A 275 9.94 5.42 -11.34
C SER A 275 8.58 5.94 -10.90
N GLY A 276 8.15 7.09 -11.41
CA GLY A 276 6.86 7.72 -11.10
C GLY A 276 5.72 7.30 -12.02
N LEU A 277 6.01 6.63 -13.14
CA LEU A 277 5.01 6.27 -14.15
C LEU A 277 3.93 5.33 -13.56
N ASN A 278 2.67 5.76 -13.69
CA ASN A 278 1.49 4.98 -13.35
C ASN A 278 0.53 4.98 -14.54
N PHE A 279 0.28 3.82 -15.13
CA PHE A 279 -0.55 3.70 -16.34
C PHE A 279 -2.02 4.07 -16.16
N ARG A 280 -2.45 4.34 -14.91
CA ARG A 280 -3.80 4.85 -14.60
C ARG A 280 -3.88 6.37 -14.62
N LYS A 281 -2.75 7.06 -14.47
CA LYS A 281 -2.68 8.51 -14.33
C LYS A 281 -2.22 9.15 -15.64
N VAL A 282 -3.15 9.80 -16.34
CA VAL A 282 -2.88 10.44 -17.63
C VAL A 282 -1.69 11.41 -17.57
N GLU A 283 -1.61 12.20 -16.49
CA GLU A 283 -0.55 13.16 -16.27
C GLU A 283 0.84 12.51 -16.17
N THR A 284 0.94 11.30 -15.61
CA THR A 284 2.23 10.59 -15.53
C THR A 284 2.61 9.99 -16.90
N ILE A 285 1.63 9.55 -17.68
CA ILE A 285 1.85 9.04 -19.05
C ILE A 285 2.29 10.17 -19.97
N GLU A 286 1.65 11.33 -19.91
CA GLU A 286 2.03 12.52 -20.71
C GLU A 286 3.41 13.04 -20.32
N SER A 287 3.69 13.10 -19.02
CA SER A 287 5.00 13.46 -18.50
C SER A 287 6.07 12.48 -18.99
N SER A 288 5.82 11.17 -18.90
CA SER A 288 6.75 10.15 -19.39
C SER A 288 7.04 10.31 -20.88
N LYS A 289 6.02 10.52 -21.72
CA LYS A 289 6.20 10.78 -23.17
C LYS A 289 7.03 12.03 -23.42
N LYS A 290 6.77 13.13 -22.68
CA LYS A 290 7.51 14.39 -22.83
C LYS A 290 9.01 14.19 -22.56
N TYR A 291 9.33 13.58 -21.42
CA TYR A 291 10.72 13.39 -20.99
C TYR A 291 11.45 12.29 -21.78
N SER A 292 10.74 11.23 -22.23
CA SER A 292 11.35 10.15 -23.01
C SER A 292 11.72 10.54 -24.44
N ASN A 293 11.13 11.60 -24.98
CA ASN A 293 11.45 12.13 -26.32
C ASN A 293 12.58 13.17 -26.33
N ASP A 294 13.16 13.47 -25.16
CA ASP A 294 14.26 14.44 -25.02
C ASP A 294 15.61 13.75 -25.20
N GLU A 295 16.55 14.38 -25.94
CA GLU A 295 17.91 13.87 -26.16
C GLU A 295 18.65 13.62 -24.84
N THR A 296 18.38 14.43 -23.80
CA THR A 296 18.95 14.26 -22.47
C THR A 296 18.60 12.91 -21.87
N TRP A 297 17.38 12.41 -22.13
CA TRP A 297 16.96 11.08 -21.68
C TRP A 297 17.80 9.97 -22.32
N GLU A 298 18.09 10.03 -23.59
CA GLU A 298 18.91 8.99 -24.24
C GLU A 298 20.31 8.89 -23.63
N ILE A 299 20.88 10.03 -23.22
CA ILE A 299 22.17 10.05 -22.50
C ILE A 299 22.00 9.41 -21.11
N ILE A 300 21.02 9.86 -20.32
CA ILE A 300 20.76 9.34 -18.98
C ILE A 300 20.47 7.84 -19.03
N LYS A 301 19.61 7.40 -19.94
CA LYS A 301 19.17 6.02 -20.15
C LYS A 301 20.36 5.07 -20.42
N LYS A 302 21.31 5.50 -21.25
CA LYS A 302 22.53 4.72 -21.53
C LYS A 302 23.25 4.35 -20.22
N TYR A 303 23.58 5.34 -19.41
CA TYR A 303 24.33 5.12 -18.17
C TYR A 303 23.47 4.46 -17.08
N LEU A 304 22.17 4.68 -17.08
CA LEU A 304 21.22 3.98 -16.20
C LEU A 304 21.25 2.47 -16.49
N TYR A 305 21.23 2.06 -17.76
CA TYR A 305 21.27 0.65 -18.16
C TYR A 305 22.63 0.03 -17.92
N GLU A 306 23.72 0.77 -18.14
CA GLU A 306 25.06 0.34 -17.76
C GLU A 306 25.14 0.07 -16.26
N TYR A 307 24.65 0.97 -15.41
CA TYR A 307 24.63 0.78 -13.97
C TYR A 307 23.80 -0.47 -13.56
N ARG A 308 22.61 -0.63 -14.12
CA ARG A 308 21.74 -1.80 -13.85
C ARG A 308 22.44 -3.11 -14.19
N SER A 309 23.27 -3.15 -15.22
CA SER A 309 24.01 -4.35 -15.61
C SER A 309 25.12 -4.76 -14.61
N THR A 310 25.47 -3.88 -13.69
CA THR A 310 26.48 -4.13 -12.64
C THR A 310 25.87 -4.71 -11.35
N LEU A 311 24.53 -4.73 -11.26
CA LEU A 311 23.79 -5.24 -10.09
C LEU A 311 23.33 -6.69 -10.27
#